data_3348eb5968d2465bb8de56e80cace2b0
#
_entry.id   3348eb5968d2465bb8de56e80cace2b0
#
_cell.length_a   1.000
_cell.length_b   1.000
_cell.length_c   1.000
_cell.angle_alpha   90.00
_cell.angle_beta   90.00
_cell.angle_gamma   90.00
#
_symmetry.space_group_name_H-M   'P 1'
#
loop_
_entity.id
_entity.type
_entity.pdbx_description
1 polymer ?
#
loop_
_entity_poly.entity_id
_entity_poly.type
_entity_poly.pdbx_seq_one_letter_code
_entity_poly.pdbx_strand_id
1 'polypeptide(L)'
;MKRLHVAAGVIRSSNGRVLIARRPLDKHQGGLWEFPGGKVEEGETAEGALARELAEELGIGVTAARPLIQVRHDYPDKQVLLDVWEVSAFTGEPHGAEGQPLAWVEAADLPNYDFPAANRPIIAAARLPDRYLITPDELSAQQLLNGIAQALDSGFRLIQLRAPSLSPVDYRSLAADVMAMCAGRAQLMLKGPLEWLDEFPAAGWHLTAEQLRRQAGQGRPAPVGQWLAASCHDAAELDLAMATGVDFITLSPVLHTDTHPGAERLGWSRAAELLVGFNQPAYLLGGLGSADLAQALSVGGQGVAAIRAFWPQ
;
A
#
# COMPACT_ATOMS: atom_id res chain seq x y z
N MET A 1 -14.42 -11.07 -24.57
CA MET A 1 -13.72 -9.83 -24.20
C MET A 1 -12.22 -10.10 -24.22
N LYS A 2 -11.41 -9.22 -24.85
CA LYS A 2 -9.96 -9.42 -24.94
C LYS A 2 -9.34 -9.23 -23.55
N ARG A 3 -8.58 -10.23 -23.07
CA ARG A 3 -7.79 -10.10 -21.84
C ARG A 3 -6.39 -9.61 -22.20
N LEU A 4 -5.93 -8.59 -21.52
CA LEU A 4 -4.60 -8.03 -21.70
C LEU A 4 -3.84 -8.17 -20.38
N HIS A 5 -2.70 -8.86 -20.39
CA HIS A 5 -1.77 -8.92 -19.28
C HIS A 5 -0.63 -7.95 -19.55
N VAL A 6 -0.34 -7.06 -18.61
CA VAL A 6 0.67 -6.01 -18.73
C VAL A 6 1.57 -6.09 -17.49
N ALA A 7 2.87 -6.18 -17.70
CA ALA A 7 3.88 -6.03 -16.66
C ALA A 7 4.33 -4.57 -16.59
N ALA A 8 4.32 -3.97 -15.40
CA ALA A 8 4.73 -2.59 -15.20
C ALA A 8 5.70 -2.44 -14.02
N GLY A 9 6.62 -1.48 -14.08
CA GLY A 9 7.67 -1.28 -13.10
C GLY A 9 7.52 -0.01 -12.27
N VAL A 10 7.45 -0.14 -10.94
CA VAL A 10 7.76 0.94 -10.01
C VAL A 10 9.27 0.94 -9.82
N ILE A 11 9.97 1.71 -10.67
CA ILE A 11 11.44 1.74 -10.71
C ILE A 11 11.92 2.77 -9.72
N ARG A 12 12.78 2.34 -8.77
CA ARG A 12 13.34 3.22 -7.75
C ARG A 12 14.79 3.59 -8.02
N SER A 13 15.08 4.87 -7.90
CA SER A 13 16.46 5.35 -7.86
C SER A 13 17.09 5.07 -6.49
N SER A 14 18.41 5.24 -6.38
CA SER A 14 19.17 5.08 -5.14
C SER A 14 18.71 6.02 -3.99
N ASN A 15 18.09 7.15 -4.33
CA ASN A 15 17.52 8.11 -3.37
C ASN A 15 16.01 7.94 -3.16
N GLY A 16 15.40 6.83 -3.66
CA GLY A 16 14.01 6.47 -3.43
C GLY A 16 12.96 7.12 -4.35
N ARG A 17 13.39 7.96 -5.32
CA ARG A 17 12.48 8.50 -6.33
C ARG A 17 11.96 7.41 -7.24
N VAL A 18 10.78 7.64 -7.80
CA VAL A 18 10.11 6.73 -8.74
C VAL A 18 10.17 7.30 -10.14
N LEU A 19 10.55 6.46 -11.11
CA LEU A 19 10.53 6.81 -12.53
C LEU A 19 9.13 6.66 -13.09
N ILE A 20 8.66 7.70 -13.77
CA ILE A 20 7.40 7.68 -14.52
C ILE A 20 7.65 8.12 -15.97
N ALA A 21 6.88 7.59 -16.90
CA ALA A 21 6.92 7.93 -18.31
C ALA A 21 5.62 8.60 -18.75
N ARG A 22 5.67 9.49 -19.72
CA ARG A 22 4.48 10.12 -20.27
C ARG A 22 4.08 9.44 -21.55
N ARG A 23 2.82 8.99 -21.63
CA ARG A 23 2.28 8.30 -22.81
C ARG A 23 2.26 9.23 -24.03
N PRO A 24 2.65 8.74 -25.23
CA PRO A 24 2.51 9.47 -26.46
C PRO A 24 1.04 9.92 -26.69
N LEU A 25 0.88 11.12 -27.24
CA LEU A 25 -0.46 11.74 -27.42
C LEU A 25 -1.39 10.95 -28.36
N ASP A 26 -0.83 10.18 -29.28
CA ASP A 26 -1.55 9.36 -30.28
C ASP A 26 -2.00 7.99 -29.75
N LYS A 27 -1.58 7.61 -28.54
CA LYS A 27 -1.94 6.34 -27.89
C LYS A 27 -3.22 6.48 -27.06
N HIS A 28 -3.84 5.34 -26.74
CA HIS A 28 -4.96 5.29 -25.79
C HIS A 28 -4.55 5.91 -24.46
N GLN A 29 -5.34 6.89 -23.94
CA GLN A 29 -5.03 7.71 -22.78
C GLN A 29 -3.71 8.51 -22.94
N GLY A 30 -3.42 8.99 -24.15
CA GLY A 30 -2.24 9.79 -24.46
C GLY A 30 -2.13 11.04 -23.59
N GLY A 31 -0.91 11.43 -23.25
CA GLY A 31 -0.61 12.56 -22.41
C GLY A 31 -0.66 12.30 -20.90
N LEU A 32 -1.24 11.19 -20.44
CA LEU A 32 -1.19 10.78 -19.03
C LEU A 32 0.17 10.16 -18.70
N TRP A 33 0.49 10.17 -17.40
CA TRP A 33 1.67 9.50 -16.88
C TRP A 33 1.39 8.02 -16.60
N GLU A 34 2.42 7.22 -16.67
CA GLU A 34 2.34 5.77 -16.41
C GLU A 34 3.60 5.24 -15.76
N PHE A 35 3.48 4.07 -15.15
CA PHE A 35 4.65 3.27 -14.77
C PHE A 35 5.12 2.51 -16.03
N PRO A 36 6.43 2.60 -16.40
CA PRO A 36 6.96 1.98 -17.59
C PRO A 36 6.73 0.46 -17.63
N GLY A 37 6.51 -0.08 -18.82
CA GLY A 37 6.27 -1.49 -19.03
C GLY A 37 5.28 -1.77 -20.15
N GLY A 38 5.06 -3.05 -20.44
CA GLY A 38 4.26 -3.42 -21.60
C GLY A 38 3.58 -4.78 -21.47
N LYS A 39 3.18 -5.33 -22.61
CA LYS A 39 2.38 -6.56 -22.64
C LYS A 39 3.25 -7.77 -22.33
N VAL A 40 2.68 -8.69 -21.55
CA VAL A 40 3.22 -10.05 -21.41
C VAL A 40 2.83 -10.84 -22.64
N GLU A 41 3.84 -11.34 -23.39
CA GLU A 41 3.64 -12.13 -24.58
C GLU A 41 3.31 -13.59 -24.27
N GLU A 42 2.85 -14.34 -25.27
CA GLU A 42 2.51 -15.75 -25.09
C GLU A 42 3.74 -16.58 -24.71
N GLY A 43 3.64 -17.29 -23.59
CA GLY A 43 4.75 -18.10 -23.04
C GLY A 43 5.77 -17.33 -22.22
N GLU A 44 5.60 -16.01 -22.06
CA GLU A 44 6.49 -15.16 -21.27
C GLU A 44 5.98 -15.07 -19.80
N THR A 45 6.91 -14.97 -18.85
CA THR A 45 6.57 -14.62 -17.47
C THR A 45 6.42 -13.11 -17.34
N ALA A 46 5.65 -12.63 -16.34
CA ALA A 46 5.51 -11.19 -16.09
C ALA A 46 6.86 -10.52 -15.77
N GLU A 47 7.76 -11.21 -15.06
CA GLU A 47 9.12 -10.72 -14.79
C GLU A 47 9.95 -10.62 -16.06
N GLY A 48 9.85 -11.61 -16.96
CA GLY A 48 10.54 -11.60 -18.25
C GLY A 48 10.06 -10.46 -19.13
N ALA A 49 8.72 -10.28 -19.24
CA ALA A 49 8.10 -9.18 -19.96
C ALA A 49 8.57 -7.83 -19.41
N LEU A 50 8.56 -7.66 -18.07
CA LEU A 50 9.06 -6.45 -17.44
C LEU A 50 10.50 -6.14 -17.85
N ALA A 51 11.39 -7.13 -17.75
CA ALA A 51 12.82 -6.94 -18.09
C ALA A 51 13.00 -6.57 -19.57
N ARG A 52 12.28 -7.22 -20.47
CA ARG A 52 12.32 -6.92 -21.92
C ARG A 52 11.80 -5.51 -22.22
N GLU A 53 10.60 -5.18 -21.72
CA GLU A 53 9.96 -3.88 -21.95
C GLU A 53 10.81 -2.71 -21.41
N LEU A 54 11.38 -2.86 -20.21
CA LEU A 54 12.23 -1.82 -19.63
C LEU A 54 13.57 -1.67 -20.37
N ALA A 55 14.08 -2.74 -20.96
CA ALA A 55 15.24 -2.66 -21.84
C ALA A 55 14.91 -1.93 -23.17
N GLU A 56 13.75 -2.22 -23.76
CA GLU A 56 13.27 -1.62 -25.01
C GLU A 56 12.90 -0.16 -24.83
N GLU A 57 12.09 0.18 -23.82
CA GLU A 57 11.55 1.53 -23.61
C GLU A 57 12.53 2.49 -22.93
N LEU A 58 13.39 1.97 -22.03
CA LEU A 58 14.23 2.80 -21.17
C LEU A 58 15.73 2.56 -21.32
N GLY A 59 16.15 1.52 -22.03
CA GLY A 59 17.56 1.15 -22.16
C GLY A 59 18.21 0.64 -20.86
N ILE A 60 17.42 0.10 -19.93
CA ILE A 60 17.92 -0.41 -18.64
C ILE A 60 17.82 -1.93 -18.54
N GLY A 61 18.78 -2.55 -17.84
CA GLY A 61 18.75 -3.97 -17.51
C GLY A 61 18.32 -4.18 -16.04
N VAL A 62 17.16 -4.81 -15.80
CA VAL A 62 16.68 -5.12 -14.45
C VAL A 62 17.60 -6.14 -13.78
N THR A 63 18.07 -5.83 -12.57
CA THR A 63 18.95 -6.72 -11.79
C THR A 63 18.33 -7.17 -10.47
N ALA A 64 17.34 -6.42 -9.94
CA ALA A 64 16.53 -6.84 -8.78
C ALA A 64 15.12 -6.27 -8.90
N ALA A 65 14.15 -7.16 -8.88
CA ALA A 65 12.73 -6.82 -8.84
C ALA A 65 11.97 -7.78 -7.94
N ARG A 66 10.83 -7.32 -7.43
CA ARG A 66 9.88 -8.13 -6.66
C ARG A 66 8.44 -7.78 -7.03
N PRO A 67 7.49 -8.72 -6.93
CA PRO A 67 6.07 -8.39 -7.07
C PRO A 67 5.68 -7.29 -6.08
N LEU A 68 4.86 -6.34 -6.55
CA LEU A 68 4.35 -5.26 -5.71
C LEU A 68 2.83 -5.35 -5.55
N ILE A 69 2.08 -5.34 -6.65
CA ILE A 69 0.62 -5.42 -6.62
C ILE A 69 0.09 -5.90 -7.97
N GLN A 70 -0.99 -6.66 -7.95
CA GLN A 70 -1.77 -6.97 -9.16
C GLN A 70 -3.08 -6.17 -9.15
N VAL A 71 -3.36 -5.46 -10.24
CA VAL A 71 -4.56 -4.66 -10.39
C VAL A 71 -5.37 -5.15 -11.59
N ARG A 72 -6.60 -5.56 -11.35
CA ARG A 72 -7.56 -5.92 -12.41
C ARG A 72 -8.45 -4.72 -12.71
N HIS A 73 -8.53 -4.36 -13.97
CA HIS A 73 -9.37 -3.26 -14.40
C HIS A 73 -10.16 -3.61 -15.66
N ASP A 74 -11.47 -3.43 -15.59
CA ASP A 74 -12.36 -3.68 -16.71
C ASP A 74 -12.65 -2.36 -17.43
N TYR A 75 -12.12 -2.23 -18.65
CA TYR A 75 -12.53 -1.19 -19.58
C TYR A 75 -13.76 -1.67 -20.39
N PRO A 76 -14.52 -0.77 -21.02
CA PRO A 76 -15.69 -1.16 -21.82
C PRO A 76 -15.39 -2.18 -22.92
N ASP A 77 -14.17 -2.17 -23.48
CA ASP A 77 -13.74 -2.96 -24.63
C ASP A 77 -12.78 -4.11 -24.26
N LYS A 78 -12.17 -4.10 -23.06
CA LYS A 78 -11.12 -5.05 -22.66
C LYS A 78 -10.99 -5.19 -21.14
N GLN A 79 -10.51 -6.35 -20.71
CA GLN A 79 -10.06 -6.60 -19.33
C GLN A 79 -8.55 -6.48 -19.27
N VAL A 80 -8.04 -5.74 -18.31
CA VAL A 80 -6.60 -5.55 -18.12
C VAL A 80 -6.19 -6.09 -16.76
N LEU A 81 -5.15 -6.91 -16.75
CA LEU A 81 -4.40 -7.27 -15.55
C LEU A 81 -3.08 -6.49 -15.59
N LEU A 82 -2.89 -5.57 -14.66
CA LEU A 82 -1.60 -4.91 -14.42
C LEU A 82 -0.86 -5.73 -13.36
N ASP A 83 0.24 -6.36 -13.75
CA ASP A 83 1.15 -7.10 -12.87
C ASP A 83 2.34 -6.20 -12.58
N VAL A 84 2.31 -5.58 -11.40
CA VAL A 84 3.22 -4.48 -11.06
C VAL A 84 4.34 -4.97 -10.17
N TRP A 85 5.55 -4.62 -10.54
CA TRP A 85 6.78 -5.00 -9.85
C TRP A 85 7.52 -3.78 -9.33
N GLU A 86 8.10 -3.88 -8.15
CA GLU A 86 9.06 -2.91 -7.68
C GLU A 86 10.45 -3.30 -8.17
N VAL A 87 11.06 -2.41 -8.96
CA VAL A 87 12.44 -2.57 -9.44
C VAL A 87 13.35 -1.76 -8.55
N SER A 88 14.14 -2.45 -7.72
CA SER A 88 15.03 -1.84 -6.73
C SER A 88 16.48 -1.70 -7.22
N ALA A 89 16.87 -2.42 -8.26
CA ALA A 89 18.19 -2.30 -8.87
C ALA A 89 18.13 -2.59 -10.38
N PHE A 90 18.92 -1.83 -11.14
CA PHE A 90 19.06 -1.96 -12.59
C PHE A 90 20.42 -1.45 -13.04
N THR A 91 20.83 -1.82 -14.27
CA THR A 91 22.02 -1.30 -14.97
C THR A 91 21.59 -0.38 -16.09
N GLY A 92 22.49 0.50 -16.55
CA GLY A 92 22.19 1.49 -17.58
C GLY A 92 21.65 2.80 -17.00
N GLU A 93 21.48 3.80 -17.87
CA GLU A 93 20.89 5.10 -17.53
C GLU A 93 19.54 5.24 -18.23
N PRO A 94 18.43 5.37 -17.48
CA PRO A 94 17.10 5.43 -18.07
C PRO A 94 16.95 6.62 -19.01
N HIS A 95 16.51 6.36 -20.21
CA HIS A 95 16.17 7.36 -21.22
C HIS A 95 14.94 6.92 -22.01
N GLY A 96 14.18 7.87 -22.54
CA GLY A 96 13.00 7.57 -23.37
C GLY A 96 13.41 7.07 -24.75
N ALA A 97 13.62 5.76 -24.89
CA ALA A 97 14.09 5.16 -26.16
C ALA A 97 13.08 5.32 -27.31
N GLU A 98 11.80 5.48 -27.00
CA GLU A 98 10.73 5.79 -27.96
C GLU A 98 10.43 7.31 -28.06
N GLY A 99 11.27 8.16 -27.46
CA GLY A 99 11.07 9.62 -27.44
C GLY A 99 10.06 10.10 -26.37
N GLN A 100 9.58 9.21 -25.52
CA GLN A 100 8.67 9.55 -24.41
C GLN A 100 9.39 10.35 -23.33
N PRO A 101 8.77 11.43 -22.79
CA PRO A 101 9.28 12.15 -21.64
C PRO A 101 9.30 11.28 -20.37
N LEU A 102 10.40 11.36 -19.64
CA LEU A 102 10.56 10.68 -18.34
C LEU A 102 10.69 11.71 -17.22
N ALA A 103 10.27 11.32 -16.02
CA ALA A 103 10.47 12.11 -14.81
C ALA A 103 10.80 11.22 -13.60
N TRP A 104 11.81 11.63 -12.82
CA TRP A 104 12.08 11.08 -11.49
C TRP A 104 11.35 11.92 -10.45
N VAL A 105 10.37 11.33 -9.75
CA VAL A 105 9.48 12.02 -8.82
C VAL A 105 9.57 11.41 -7.41
N GLU A 106 9.39 12.23 -6.38
CA GLU A 106 9.24 11.71 -5.04
C GLU A 106 7.96 10.86 -4.95
N ALA A 107 8.01 9.72 -4.26
CA ALA A 107 6.85 8.85 -4.15
C ALA A 107 5.62 9.57 -3.56
N ALA A 108 5.85 10.54 -2.66
CA ALA A 108 4.80 11.37 -2.08
C ALA A 108 4.08 12.25 -3.11
N ASP A 109 4.77 12.65 -4.18
CA ASP A 109 4.27 13.55 -5.21
C ASP A 109 3.53 12.83 -6.36
N LEU A 110 3.58 11.49 -6.42
CA LEU A 110 2.87 10.72 -7.45
C LEU A 110 1.38 11.11 -7.61
N PRO A 111 0.61 11.40 -6.54
CA PRO A 111 -0.78 11.83 -6.68
C PRO A 111 -0.99 13.17 -7.39
N ASN A 112 0.06 13.98 -7.57
CA ASN A 112 0.01 15.29 -8.25
C ASN A 112 0.14 15.14 -9.78
N TYR A 113 0.37 13.95 -10.30
CA TYR A 113 0.49 13.65 -11.71
C TYR A 113 -0.78 13.00 -12.24
N ASP A 114 -1.15 13.32 -13.49
CA ASP A 114 -2.33 12.76 -14.13
C ASP A 114 -2.07 11.33 -14.60
N PHE A 115 -2.51 10.35 -13.84
CA PHE A 115 -2.45 8.92 -14.17
C PHE A 115 -3.84 8.38 -14.60
N PRO A 116 -3.89 7.29 -15.39
CA PRO A 116 -5.11 6.51 -15.57
C PRO A 116 -5.69 6.04 -14.23
N ALA A 117 -7.03 5.93 -14.15
CA ALA A 117 -7.71 5.52 -12.92
C ALA A 117 -7.23 4.16 -12.37
N ALA A 118 -6.88 3.21 -13.26
CA ALA A 118 -6.33 1.91 -12.90
C ALA A 118 -5.00 1.98 -12.15
N ASN A 119 -4.27 3.10 -12.23
CA ASN A 119 -2.99 3.27 -11.54
C ASN A 119 -3.11 3.74 -10.08
N ARG A 120 -4.30 4.14 -9.60
CA ARG A 120 -4.48 4.60 -8.21
C ARG A 120 -3.98 3.60 -7.17
N PRO A 121 -4.31 2.30 -7.25
CA PRO A 121 -3.78 1.31 -6.31
C PRO A 121 -2.26 1.17 -6.40
N ILE A 122 -1.69 1.31 -7.61
CA ILE A 122 -0.24 1.25 -7.82
C ILE A 122 0.46 2.44 -7.14
N ILE A 123 -0.11 3.64 -7.28
CA ILE A 123 0.36 4.85 -6.59
C ILE A 123 0.33 4.64 -5.07
N ALA A 124 -0.74 4.06 -4.53
CA ALA A 124 -0.83 3.75 -3.11
C ALA A 124 0.27 2.74 -2.71
N ALA A 125 0.42 1.63 -3.44
CA ALA A 125 1.42 0.60 -3.17
C ALA A 125 2.86 1.16 -3.25
N ALA A 126 3.16 2.02 -4.24
CA ALA A 126 4.46 2.66 -4.40
C ALA A 126 4.83 3.63 -3.26
N ARG A 127 3.85 4.18 -2.56
CA ARG A 127 4.03 5.11 -1.43
C ARG A 127 4.07 4.44 -0.07
N LEU A 128 3.58 3.22 0.04
CA LEU A 128 3.50 2.47 1.28
C LEU A 128 4.77 1.64 1.52
N PRO A 129 5.30 1.62 2.76
CA PRO A 129 6.39 0.72 3.13
C PRO A 129 5.90 -0.73 3.24
N ASP A 130 6.81 -1.66 3.46
CA ASP A 130 6.50 -3.08 3.66
C ASP A 130 6.21 -3.46 5.14
N ARG A 131 6.38 -2.52 6.08
CA ARG A 131 6.14 -2.73 7.51
C ARG A 131 5.18 -1.68 8.06
N TYR A 132 4.14 -2.14 8.73
CA TYR A 132 3.13 -1.32 9.39
C TYR A 132 3.12 -1.60 10.88
N LEU A 133 3.68 -0.70 11.67
CA LEU A 133 3.67 -0.82 13.13
C LEU A 133 2.32 -0.36 13.69
N ILE A 134 1.73 -1.18 14.56
CA ILE A 134 0.53 -0.85 15.33
C ILE A 134 0.93 -0.79 16.80
N THR A 135 0.60 0.31 17.49
CA THR A 135 0.93 0.46 18.90
C THR A 135 0.19 -0.59 19.75
N PRO A 136 0.87 -1.15 20.78
CA PRO A 136 0.21 -2.08 21.71
C PRO A 136 -0.80 -1.37 22.61
N ASP A 137 -1.73 -2.18 23.15
CA ASP A 137 -2.69 -1.74 24.18
C ASP A 137 -2.01 -1.63 25.56
N GLU A 138 -2.71 -1.04 26.50
CA GLU A 138 -2.36 -1.02 27.93
C GLU A 138 -1.05 -0.29 28.30
N LEU A 139 -0.51 0.53 27.39
CA LEU A 139 0.61 1.41 27.66
C LEU A 139 0.14 2.83 28.01
N SER A 140 0.88 3.49 28.92
CA SER A 140 0.68 4.91 29.20
C SER A 140 1.06 5.77 28.00
N ALA A 141 0.52 7.00 27.93
CA ALA A 141 0.87 7.95 26.86
C ALA A 141 2.39 8.16 26.75
N GLN A 142 3.11 8.25 27.86
CA GLN A 142 4.56 8.42 27.86
C GLN A 142 5.30 7.20 27.29
N GLN A 143 4.84 5.98 27.61
CA GLN A 143 5.44 4.76 27.05
C GLN A 143 5.18 4.67 25.54
N LEU A 144 4.00 5.08 25.08
CA LEU A 144 3.67 5.14 23.66
C LEU A 144 4.55 6.16 22.92
N LEU A 145 4.74 7.36 23.46
CA LEU A 145 5.62 8.38 22.88
C LEU A 145 7.07 7.87 22.77
N ASN A 146 7.59 7.27 23.84
CA ASN A 146 8.95 6.75 23.84
C ASN A 146 9.14 5.62 22.82
N GLY A 147 8.22 4.67 22.76
CA GLY A 147 8.26 3.56 21.82
C GLY A 147 8.12 4.02 20.37
N ILE A 148 7.24 5.00 20.09
CA ILE A 148 7.10 5.58 18.75
C ILE A 148 8.39 6.30 18.33
N ALA A 149 9.04 7.06 19.23
CA ALA A 149 10.34 7.69 18.95
C ALA A 149 11.37 6.65 18.51
N GLN A 150 11.53 5.57 19.29
CA GLN A 150 12.45 4.48 18.97
C GLN A 150 12.09 3.76 17.66
N ALA A 151 10.81 3.55 17.38
CA ALA A 151 10.34 2.97 16.13
C ALA A 151 10.69 3.85 14.91
N LEU A 152 10.50 5.16 15.03
CA LEU A 152 10.89 6.13 14.00
C LEU A 152 12.41 6.11 13.75
N ASP A 153 13.22 6.03 14.80
CA ASP A 153 14.67 5.92 14.70
C ASP A 153 15.12 4.58 14.09
N SER A 154 14.36 3.51 14.35
CA SER A 154 14.54 2.18 13.74
C SER A 154 14.03 2.08 12.30
N GLY A 155 13.56 3.18 11.71
CA GLY A 155 13.18 3.25 10.30
C GLY A 155 11.73 2.87 9.99
N PHE A 156 10.84 2.78 10.97
CA PHE A 156 9.41 2.65 10.66
C PHE A 156 8.88 3.93 10.00
N ARG A 157 8.09 3.75 8.93
CA ARG A 157 7.54 4.85 8.11
C ARG A 157 6.02 4.83 7.99
N LEU A 158 5.37 3.81 8.56
CA LEU A 158 3.92 3.73 8.69
C LEU A 158 3.59 3.21 10.09
N ILE A 159 2.85 4.03 10.87
CA ILE A 159 2.55 3.78 12.28
C ILE A 159 1.06 4.00 12.51
N GLN A 160 0.39 3.07 13.19
CA GLN A 160 -0.97 3.25 13.71
C GLN A 160 -0.94 3.54 15.20
N LEU A 161 -1.48 4.67 15.59
CA LEU A 161 -1.79 4.93 16.98
C LEU A 161 -3.12 4.26 17.34
N ARG A 162 -3.04 3.22 18.16
CA ARG A 162 -4.18 2.51 18.75
C ARG A 162 -3.97 2.52 20.27
N ALA A 163 -4.87 3.17 20.99
CA ALA A 163 -4.79 3.30 22.45
C ALA A 163 -6.23 3.28 23.06
N PRO A 164 -6.92 2.13 22.99
CA PRO A 164 -8.33 2.03 23.37
C PRO A 164 -8.58 2.22 24.87
N SER A 165 -7.56 2.12 25.72
CA SER A 165 -7.62 2.33 27.15
C SER A 165 -7.62 3.81 27.57
N LEU A 166 -7.24 4.72 26.68
CA LEU A 166 -7.19 6.15 26.97
C LEU A 166 -8.57 6.80 26.87
N SER A 167 -8.79 7.82 27.70
CA SER A 167 -9.97 8.67 27.55
C SER A 167 -9.93 9.41 26.20
N PRO A 168 -11.10 9.84 25.66
CA PRO A 168 -11.13 10.63 24.42
C PRO A 168 -10.26 11.89 24.46
N VAL A 169 -10.14 12.55 25.61
CA VAL A 169 -9.31 13.74 25.80
C VAL A 169 -7.83 13.39 25.74
N ASP A 170 -7.42 12.35 26.49
CA ASP A 170 -6.03 11.91 26.53
C ASP A 170 -5.57 11.35 25.17
N TYR A 171 -6.46 10.62 24.48
CA TYR A 171 -6.15 10.12 23.13
C TYR A 171 -5.90 11.27 22.15
N ARG A 172 -6.73 12.31 22.14
CA ARG A 172 -6.55 13.47 21.26
C ARG A 172 -5.26 14.23 21.54
N SER A 173 -4.92 14.41 22.82
CA SER A 173 -3.65 15.01 23.23
C SER A 173 -2.47 14.19 22.73
N LEU A 174 -2.49 12.88 22.97
CA LEU A 174 -1.46 11.96 22.50
C LEU A 174 -1.37 11.94 20.96
N ALA A 175 -2.50 11.94 20.25
CA ALA A 175 -2.54 11.95 18.79
C ALA A 175 -1.86 13.20 18.21
N ALA A 176 -2.06 14.37 18.82
CA ALA A 176 -1.39 15.61 18.42
C ALA A 176 0.14 15.52 18.61
N ASP A 177 0.59 15.00 19.75
CA ASP A 177 2.02 14.82 20.04
C ASP A 177 2.66 13.84 19.05
N VAL A 178 2.02 12.68 18.83
CA VAL A 178 2.50 11.66 17.89
C VAL A 178 2.50 12.18 16.44
N MET A 179 1.50 12.97 16.07
CA MET A 179 1.45 13.60 14.74
C MET A 179 2.64 14.53 14.52
N ALA A 180 2.99 15.34 15.52
CA ALA A 180 4.17 16.21 15.48
C ALA A 180 5.48 15.40 15.36
N MET A 181 5.61 14.28 16.07
CA MET A 181 6.77 13.38 15.99
C MET A 181 6.90 12.69 14.64
N CYS A 182 5.78 12.33 14.01
CA CYS A 182 5.75 11.64 12.72
C CYS A 182 5.96 12.60 11.54
N ALA A 183 5.78 13.91 11.72
CA ALA A 183 5.87 14.89 10.65
C ALA A 183 7.19 14.79 9.86
N GLY A 184 7.10 14.57 8.53
CA GLY A 184 8.24 14.39 7.64
C GLY A 184 9.05 13.08 7.86
N ARG A 185 8.65 12.22 8.80
CA ARG A 185 9.36 10.98 9.14
C ARG A 185 8.55 9.73 8.82
N ALA A 186 7.25 9.74 9.09
CA ALA A 186 6.38 8.59 8.88
C ALA A 186 4.94 9.04 8.63
N GLN A 187 4.17 8.20 7.94
CA GLN A 187 2.72 8.33 7.86
C GLN A 187 2.09 7.82 9.15
N LEU A 188 1.36 8.69 9.84
CA LEU A 188 0.55 8.32 10.99
C LEU A 188 -0.86 7.92 10.54
N MET A 189 -1.36 6.80 11.06
CA MET A 189 -2.74 6.37 10.96
C MET A 189 -3.38 6.44 12.35
N LEU A 190 -4.52 7.11 12.48
CA LEU A 190 -5.30 7.16 13.72
C LEU A 190 -6.45 6.15 13.67
N LYS A 191 -6.88 5.70 14.83
CA LYS A 191 -7.99 4.77 15.01
C LYS A 191 -8.91 5.26 16.13
N GLY A 192 -10.10 5.74 15.77
CA GLY A 192 -11.06 6.31 16.71
C GLY A 192 -12.41 6.57 16.04
N PRO A 193 -13.31 7.32 16.70
CA PRO A 193 -14.57 7.77 16.12
C PRO A 193 -14.36 8.58 14.84
N LEU A 194 -15.22 8.39 13.83
CA LEU A 194 -15.10 9.10 12.54
C LEU A 194 -15.30 10.61 12.66
N GLU A 195 -15.99 11.06 13.66
CA GLU A 195 -16.23 12.48 13.96
C GLU A 195 -14.94 13.25 14.26
N TRP A 196 -13.84 12.55 14.53
CA TRP A 196 -12.51 13.17 14.77
C TRP A 196 -11.69 13.37 13.50
N LEU A 197 -12.15 12.89 12.36
CA LEU A 197 -11.41 12.98 11.09
C LEU A 197 -10.95 14.41 10.78
N ASP A 198 -11.85 15.37 10.94
CA ASP A 198 -11.57 16.79 10.65
C ASP A 198 -10.63 17.46 11.68
N GLU A 199 -10.49 16.85 12.87
CA GLU A 199 -9.54 17.35 13.89
C GLU A 199 -8.08 17.02 13.53
N PHE A 200 -7.85 15.98 12.71
CA PHE A 200 -6.52 15.46 12.37
C PHE A 200 -6.27 15.33 10.86
N PRO A 201 -6.34 16.43 10.09
CA PRO A 201 -6.29 16.35 8.61
C PRO A 201 -4.93 15.86 8.06
N ALA A 202 -3.86 15.97 8.84
CA ALA A 202 -2.53 15.49 8.45
C ALA A 202 -2.28 14.00 8.74
N ALA A 203 -3.14 13.35 9.54
CA ALA A 203 -3.08 11.92 9.82
C ALA A 203 -4.03 11.15 8.89
N GLY A 204 -3.70 9.89 8.59
CA GLY A 204 -4.62 8.96 7.97
C GLY A 204 -5.59 8.37 8.99
N TRP A 205 -6.63 7.70 8.51
CA TRP A 205 -7.63 7.04 9.34
C TRP A 205 -7.71 5.54 9.05
N HIS A 206 -7.76 4.74 10.11
CA HIS A 206 -7.89 3.29 10.00
C HIS A 206 -9.23 2.83 10.58
N LEU A 207 -10.16 2.49 9.68
CA LEU A 207 -11.50 2.00 10.05
C LEU A 207 -11.41 0.64 10.75
N THR A 208 -12.21 0.45 11.79
CA THR A 208 -12.52 -0.90 12.26
C THR A 208 -13.42 -1.61 11.23
N ALA A 209 -13.49 -2.94 11.26
CA ALA A 209 -14.43 -3.69 10.43
C ALA A 209 -15.89 -3.27 10.68
N GLU A 210 -16.24 -2.92 11.91
CA GLU A 210 -17.58 -2.41 12.25
C GLU A 210 -17.84 -1.04 11.59
N GLN A 211 -16.88 -0.10 11.66
CA GLN A 211 -17.00 1.19 10.99
C GLN A 211 -17.09 1.02 9.47
N LEU A 212 -16.29 0.11 8.89
CA LEU A 212 -16.35 -0.22 7.48
C LEU A 212 -17.74 -0.72 7.07
N ARG A 213 -18.32 -1.66 7.84
CA ARG A 213 -19.68 -2.17 7.58
C ARG A 213 -20.74 -1.07 7.72
N ARG A 214 -20.62 -0.18 8.71
CA ARG A 214 -21.52 0.98 8.86
C ARG A 214 -21.40 1.99 7.73
N GLN A 215 -20.22 2.10 7.12
CA GLN A 215 -19.93 3.01 5.99
C GLN A 215 -20.41 2.48 4.64
N ALA A 216 -20.94 1.24 4.59
CA ALA A 216 -21.43 0.63 3.37
C ALA A 216 -22.45 1.52 2.64
N GLY A 217 -22.20 1.81 1.35
CA GLY A 217 -23.07 2.66 0.52
C GLY A 217 -23.00 4.17 0.79
N GLN A 218 -22.22 4.63 1.77
CA GLN A 218 -22.08 6.06 2.08
C GLN A 218 -20.89 6.72 1.38
N GLY A 219 -20.05 5.93 0.69
CA GLY A 219 -18.83 6.40 0.05
C GLY A 219 -17.67 6.58 1.02
N ARG A 220 -16.62 7.25 0.55
CA ARG A 220 -15.39 7.46 1.31
C ARG A 220 -15.59 8.56 2.38
N PRO A 221 -15.38 8.27 3.67
CA PRO A 221 -15.56 9.26 4.73
C PRO A 221 -14.40 10.28 4.82
N ALA A 222 -13.21 9.91 4.39
CA ALA A 222 -12.04 10.78 4.43
C ALA A 222 -11.87 11.58 3.13
N PRO A 223 -11.39 12.84 3.19
CA PRO A 223 -11.07 13.62 1.99
C PRO A 223 -10.07 12.92 1.07
N VAL A 224 -10.11 13.27 -0.22
CA VAL A 224 -9.09 12.82 -1.17
C VAL A 224 -7.74 13.39 -0.75
N GLY A 225 -6.72 12.53 -0.70
CA GLY A 225 -5.37 12.89 -0.23
C GLY A 225 -5.09 12.51 1.22
N GLN A 226 -6.08 12.39 2.07
CA GLN A 226 -5.94 11.81 3.40
C GLN A 226 -6.00 10.27 3.31
N TRP A 227 -5.02 9.57 3.87
CA TRP A 227 -5.00 8.12 3.86
C TRP A 227 -6.20 7.52 4.61
N LEU A 228 -6.84 6.54 3.97
CA LEU A 228 -7.92 5.77 4.57
C LEU A 228 -7.58 4.28 4.48
N ALA A 229 -7.56 3.60 5.61
CA ALA A 229 -7.37 2.17 5.70
C ALA A 229 -8.55 1.49 6.41
N ALA A 230 -8.65 0.17 6.30
CA ALA A 230 -9.63 -0.63 7.04
C ALA A 230 -9.06 -1.97 7.52
N SER A 231 -9.59 -2.45 8.66
CA SER A 231 -9.39 -3.83 9.11
C SER A 231 -10.38 -4.73 8.40
N CYS A 232 -9.89 -5.82 7.76
CA CYS A 232 -10.71 -6.80 7.05
C CYS A 232 -10.34 -8.23 7.49
N HIS A 233 -11.35 -9.13 7.47
CA HIS A 233 -11.23 -10.50 7.96
C HIS A 233 -11.75 -11.54 6.96
N ASP A 234 -12.55 -11.12 5.98
CA ASP A 234 -13.19 -11.99 5.01
C ASP A 234 -13.43 -11.29 3.66
N ALA A 235 -13.96 -12.02 2.68
CA ALA A 235 -14.23 -11.52 1.34
C ALA A 235 -15.27 -10.37 1.32
N ALA A 236 -16.29 -10.44 2.18
CA ALA A 236 -17.33 -9.42 2.21
C ALA A 236 -16.78 -8.07 2.70
N GLU A 237 -15.89 -8.09 3.67
CA GLU A 237 -15.20 -6.88 4.15
C GLU A 237 -14.19 -6.33 3.13
N LEU A 238 -13.54 -7.20 2.32
CA LEU A 238 -12.71 -6.78 1.20
C LEU A 238 -13.54 -6.04 0.12
N ASP A 239 -14.71 -6.58 -0.23
CA ASP A 239 -15.61 -5.95 -1.18
C ASP A 239 -16.11 -4.58 -0.66
N LEU A 240 -16.45 -4.51 0.63
CA LEU A 240 -16.83 -3.24 1.27
C LEU A 240 -15.66 -2.24 1.28
N ALA A 241 -14.44 -2.68 1.52
CA ALA A 241 -13.25 -1.84 1.51
C ALA A 241 -13.02 -1.23 0.12
N MET A 242 -13.15 -2.04 -0.94
CA MET A 242 -13.09 -1.54 -2.32
C MET A 242 -14.21 -0.55 -2.62
N ALA A 243 -15.45 -0.87 -2.24
CA ALA A 243 -16.61 -0.01 -2.47
C ALA A 243 -16.54 1.32 -1.70
N THR A 244 -15.96 1.31 -0.50
CA THR A 244 -15.72 2.50 0.31
C THR A 244 -14.56 3.35 -0.22
N GLY A 245 -13.69 2.77 -1.05
CA GLY A 245 -12.54 3.47 -1.62
C GLY A 245 -11.40 3.68 -0.62
N VAL A 246 -11.10 2.66 0.22
CA VAL A 246 -9.91 2.69 1.08
C VAL A 246 -8.63 2.63 0.23
N ASP A 247 -7.54 3.17 0.76
CA ASP A 247 -6.26 3.16 0.07
C ASP A 247 -5.47 1.87 0.32
N PHE A 248 -5.68 1.24 1.49
CA PHE A 248 -5.11 -0.06 1.84
C PHE A 248 -5.89 -0.72 2.98
N ILE A 249 -5.59 -1.98 3.26
CA ILE A 249 -6.22 -2.73 4.35
C ILE A 249 -5.19 -3.43 5.25
N THR A 250 -5.66 -3.89 6.42
CA THR A 250 -5.06 -5.01 7.13
C THR A 250 -5.96 -6.23 7.00
N LEU A 251 -5.41 -7.37 6.60
CA LEU A 251 -6.10 -8.67 6.53
C LEU A 251 -5.65 -9.54 7.70
N SER A 252 -6.58 -9.96 8.56
CA SER A 252 -6.26 -10.63 9.82
C SER A 252 -7.37 -11.55 10.34
N PRO A 253 -7.05 -12.50 11.26
CA PRO A 253 -5.70 -12.89 11.65
C PRO A 253 -5.15 -13.97 10.71
N VAL A 254 -3.90 -13.83 10.26
CA VAL A 254 -3.26 -14.84 9.40
C VAL A 254 -2.80 -16.04 10.21
N LEU A 255 -2.04 -15.81 11.29
CA LEU A 255 -1.61 -16.84 12.23
C LEU A 255 -2.25 -16.63 13.59
N HIS A 256 -2.00 -17.54 14.52
CA HIS A 256 -2.45 -17.41 15.90
C HIS A 256 -1.90 -16.12 16.54
N THR A 257 -2.76 -15.40 17.25
CA THR A 257 -2.38 -14.16 17.94
C THR A 257 -3.00 -14.10 19.34
N ASP A 258 -2.18 -13.71 20.32
CA ASP A 258 -2.65 -13.53 21.70
C ASP A 258 -3.59 -12.34 21.87
N THR A 259 -3.59 -11.40 20.93
CA THR A 259 -4.47 -10.23 20.97
C THR A 259 -5.94 -10.63 20.80
N HIS A 260 -6.22 -11.70 20.06
CA HIS A 260 -7.53 -12.27 19.82
C HIS A 260 -7.46 -13.81 19.82
N PRO A 261 -7.27 -14.46 21.00
CA PRO A 261 -6.95 -15.90 21.06
C PRO A 261 -8.08 -16.81 20.58
N GLY A 262 -9.32 -16.32 20.52
CA GLY A 262 -10.47 -17.06 20.01
C GLY A 262 -10.81 -16.82 18.55
N ALA A 263 -10.08 -15.98 17.84
CA ALA A 263 -10.35 -15.69 16.43
C ALA A 263 -9.87 -16.85 15.53
N GLU A 264 -10.71 -17.26 14.60
CA GLU A 264 -10.34 -18.24 13.56
C GLU A 264 -9.25 -17.65 12.66
N ARG A 265 -8.13 -18.36 12.53
CA ARG A 265 -7.01 -17.95 11.69
C ARG A 265 -7.28 -18.28 10.23
N LEU A 266 -6.92 -17.38 9.35
CA LEU A 266 -7.00 -17.56 7.90
C LEU A 266 -5.98 -18.60 7.40
N GLY A 267 -4.77 -18.55 7.92
CA GLY A 267 -3.62 -19.21 7.32
C GLY A 267 -3.18 -18.54 6.00
N TRP A 268 -2.01 -18.90 5.53
CA TRP A 268 -1.41 -18.32 4.33
C TRP A 268 -2.21 -18.61 3.06
N SER A 269 -2.73 -19.83 2.90
CA SER A 269 -3.48 -20.22 1.72
C SER A 269 -4.78 -19.42 1.58
N ARG A 270 -5.52 -19.26 2.67
CA ARG A 270 -6.76 -18.48 2.64
C ARG A 270 -6.49 -16.99 2.46
N ALA A 271 -5.42 -16.45 3.06
CA ALA A 271 -5.01 -15.09 2.82
C ALA A 271 -4.67 -14.85 1.34
N ALA A 272 -3.91 -15.76 0.70
CA ALA A 272 -3.62 -15.70 -0.73
C ALA A 272 -4.90 -15.73 -1.58
N GLU A 273 -5.83 -16.64 -1.31
CA GLU A 273 -7.10 -16.72 -2.02
C GLU A 273 -7.91 -15.42 -1.93
N LEU A 274 -7.99 -14.83 -0.75
CA LEU A 274 -8.72 -13.58 -0.51
C LEU A 274 -8.10 -12.39 -1.25
N LEU A 275 -6.77 -12.38 -1.41
CA LEU A 275 -6.09 -11.32 -2.13
C LEU A 275 -6.14 -11.47 -3.66
N VAL A 276 -6.53 -12.65 -4.18
CA VAL A 276 -6.73 -12.82 -5.63
C VAL A 276 -7.84 -11.90 -6.13
N GLY A 277 -7.45 -10.88 -6.91
CA GLY A 277 -8.38 -9.90 -7.46
C GLY A 277 -8.75 -8.74 -6.52
N PHE A 278 -8.18 -8.69 -5.33
CA PHE A 278 -8.24 -7.50 -4.49
C PHE A 278 -7.25 -6.46 -5.01
N ASN A 279 -7.76 -5.30 -5.38
CA ASN A 279 -7.01 -4.28 -6.13
C ASN A 279 -6.32 -3.22 -5.24
N GLN A 280 -6.28 -3.40 -3.93
CA GLN A 280 -5.65 -2.44 -3.02
C GLN A 280 -4.48 -3.09 -2.26
N PRO A 281 -3.47 -2.32 -1.82
CA PRO A 281 -2.45 -2.82 -0.93
C PRO A 281 -3.03 -3.45 0.34
N ALA A 282 -2.49 -4.62 0.73
CA ALA A 282 -2.96 -5.36 1.91
C ALA A 282 -1.79 -5.72 2.83
N TYR A 283 -1.82 -5.26 4.06
CA TYR A 283 -0.91 -5.72 5.09
C TYR A 283 -1.46 -6.95 5.79
N LEU A 284 -0.68 -8.01 5.86
CA LEU A 284 -1.04 -9.20 6.59
C LEU A 284 -0.74 -9.02 8.08
N LEU A 285 -1.72 -9.34 8.94
CA LEU A 285 -1.65 -9.11 10.38
C LEU A 285 -2.10 -10.36 11.16
N GLY A 286 -1.56 -10.54 12.36
CA GLY A 286 -1.91 -11.61 13.29
C GLY A 286 -0.81 -12.66 13.39
N GLY A 287 -0.08 -12.64 14.51
CA GLY A 287 1.00 -13.55 14.81
C GLY A 287 2.25 -13.42 13.93
N LEU A 288 2.36 -12.34 13.17
CA LEU A 288 3.40 -12.10 12.17
C LEU A 288 4.47 -11.13 12.67
N GLY A 289 5.66 -11.22 12.06
CA GLY A 289 6.78 -10.32 12.31
C GLY A 289 7.69 -10.17 11.08
N SER A 290 8.89 -9.60 11.27
CA SER A 290 9.82 -9.34 10.17
C SER A 290 10.24 -10.60 9.39
N ALA A 291 10.29 -11.77 10.07
CA ALA A 291 10.63 -13.04 9.43
C ALA A 291 9.59 -13.50 8.40
N ASP A 292 8.34 -13.05 8.52
CA ASP A 292 7.22 -13.45 7.68
C ASP A 292 7.06 -12.55 6.44
N LEU A 293 7.87 -11.50 6.31
CA LEU A 293 7.74 -10.51 5.25
C LEU A 293 7.83 -11.13 3.85
N ALA A 294 8.82 -11.99 3.62
CA ALA A 294 8.98 -12.65 2.31
C ALA A 294 7.75 -13.47 1.92
N GLN A 295 7.17 -14.18 2.89
CA GLN A 295 5.96 -14.96 2.66
C GLN A 295 4.73 -14.07 2.46
N ALA A 296 4.60 -12.98 3.21
CA ALA A 296 3.53 -12.01 3.02
C ALA A 296 3.54 -11.41 1.60
N LEU A 297 4.71 -11.04 1.09
CA LEU A 297 4.87 -10.57 -0.27
C LEU A 297 4.54 -11.65 -1.31
N SER A 298 4.96 -12.90 -1.08
CA SER A 298 4.72 -14.01 -2.02
C SER A 298 3.25 -14.38 -2.19
N VAL A 299 2.40 -14.07 -1.21
CA VAL A 299 0.94 -14.28 -1.29
C VAL A 299 0.16 -13.05 -1.77
N GLY A 300 0.85 -12.01 -2.25
CA GLY A 300 0.26 -10.79 -2.80
C GLY A 300 0.02 -9.68 -1.78
N GLY A 301 0.58 -9.79 -0.57
CA GLY A 301 0.53 -8.72 0.42
C GLY A 301 1.47 -7.56 0.09
N GLN A 302 1.13 -6.35 0.53
CA GLN A 302 2.01 -5.18 0.55
C GLN A 302 3.18 -5.39 1.53
N GLY A 303 2.91 -6.12 2.62
CA GLY A 303 3.85 -6.37 3.68
C GLY A 303 3.18 -6.91 4.94
N VAL A 304 3.83 -6.72 6.07
CA VAL A 304 3.39 -7.18 7.39
C VAL A 304 2.99 -6.01 8.27
N ALA A 305 1.82 -6.13 8.92
CA ALA A 305 1.46 -5.32 10.05
C ALA A 305 1.68 -6.11 11.36
N ALA A 306 2.25 -5.48 12.38
CA ALA A 306 2.44 -6.14 13.66
C ALA A 306 2.35 -5.16 14.83
N ILE A 307 1.93 -5.71 15.99
CA ILE A 307 1.91 -5.01 17.27
C ILE A 307 3.22 -5.34 18.01
N ARG A 308 3.27 -6.46 18.71
CA ARG A 308 4.40 -6.82 19.59
C ARG A 308 5.71 -7.06 18.85
N ALA A 309 5.66 -7.69 17.68
CA ALA A 309 6.87 -8.03 16.92
C ALA A 309 7.60 -6.80 16.33
N PHE A 310 6.91 -5.67 16.22
CA PHE A 310 7.47 -4.40 15.72
C PHE A 310 7.64 -3.35 16.80
N TRP A 311 7.06 -3.59 17.99
CA TRP A 311 7.22 -2.67 19.11
C TRP A 311 8.61 -2.77 19.73
N PRO A 312 9.32 -1.63 19.93
CA PRO A 312 10.62 -1.62 20.58
C PRO A 312 10.56 -2.20 22.00
N GLN A 313 11.57 -2.97 22.37
CA GLN A 313 11.70 -3.61 23.69
C GLN A 313 12.37 -2.66 24.69
#